data_83b149aa7b8ddb2690d3fb1e6ebb8b4e
#
_entry.id   83b149aa7b8ddb2690d3fb1e6ebb8b4e
#
_cell.length_a   1.000
_cell.length_b   1.000
_cell.length_c   1.000
_cell.angle_alpha   90.00
_cell.angle_beta   90.00
_cell.angle_gamma   90.00
#
_symmetry.space_group_name_H-M   'P 1'
#
loop_
_entity.id
_entity.type
_entity.pdbx_description
1 polymer ?
#
loop_
_entity_poly.entity_id
_entity_poly.type
_entity_poly.pdbx_seq_one_letter_code
_entity_poly.pdbx_strand_id
1 'polypeptide(L)'
;FRRFAKNFKKNNYSKWILFREGEKAYHDKIEPYIERDISKLEVGDVLIADGHVLNFKIINPFTGKPTRATLVGFLDWKSTALVGYEIMMTENTQCIASALRNAILNLGIIPKVVYQDNGKAFKSKYFQNVDFDEAGFNGIYAKLGIKSVFAKPYNARAKVIERFFLEFQEEFEKMMTSYIGTSIEDKPAWLKRGEKLHRDMHKKLTKNYIPTVQETIKFIDCWLEFHNSKPCPNDRSKTIQEMLNEISKNKIDKNILNDLMMKTEARTIN
;
A
#
# COMPACT_ATOMS: atom_id res chain seq x y z
N PHE A 1 13.62 -16.69 42.14
CA PHE A 1 13.22 -15.52 41.32
C PHE A 1 12.53 -15.90 40.00
N ARG A 2 13.13 -16.79 39.14
CA ARG A 2 12.55 -17.20 37.84
C ARG A 2 11.15 -17.82 37.96
N ARG A 3 10.92 -18.68 38.96
CA ARG A 3 9.60 -19.30 39.21
C ARG A 3 8.56 -18.27 39.63
N PHE A 4 8.93 -17.32 40.49
CA PHE A 4 8.05 -16.20 40.87
C PHE A 4 7.67 -15.33 39.67
N ALA A 5 8.65 -14.90 38.87
CA ALA A 5 8.42 -14.10 37.70
C ALA A 5 7.48 -14.76 36.67
N LYS A 6 7.65 -16.09 36.48
CA LYS A 6 6.79 -16.89 35.59
C LYS A 6 5.35 -16.98 36.12
N ASN A 7 5.18 -17.21 37.42
CA ASN A 7 3.85 -17.24 38.04
C ASN A 7 3.19 -15.86 38.03
N PHE A 8 3.95 -14.81 38.36
CA PHE A 8 3.42 -13.44 38.28
C PHE A 8 2.96 -13.06 36.89
N LYS A 9 3.76 -13.37 35.86
CA LYS A 9 3.38 -13.15 34.46
C LYS A 9 2.09 -13.90 34.11
N LYS A 10 1.94 -15.15 34.55
CA LYS A 10 0.74 -15.94 34.27
C LYS A 10 -0.52 -15.34 34.91
N ASN A 11 -0.40 -14.90 36.15
CA ASN A 11 -1.56 -14.43 36.94
C ASN A 11 -1.87 -12.91 36.74
N ASN A 12 -0.90 -12.13 36.26
CA ASN A 12 -1.01 -10.69 36.12
C ASN A 12 -0.49 -10.24 34.75
N TYR A 13 -0.93 -10.89 33.67
CA TYR A 13 -0.36 -10.69 32.34
C TYR A 13 -0.45 -9.23 31.86
N SER A 14 -1.59 -8.56 32.06
CA SER A 14 -1.79 -7.17 31.70
C SER A 14 -0.81 -6.22 32.41
N LYS A 15 -0.65 -6.38 33.73
CA LYS A 15 0.32 -5.59 34.51
C LYS A 15 1.76 -5.90 34.07
N TRP A 16 2.05 -7.17 33.78
CA TRP A 16 3.38 -7.57 33.30
C TRP A 16 3.74 -6.87 32.00
N ILE A 17 2.81 -6.84 31.02
CA ILE A 17 3.03 -6.18 29.74
C ILE A 17 3.23 -4.68 29.93
N LEU A 18 2.32 -4.00 30.68
CA LEU A 18 2.40 -2.57 30.91
C LEU A 18 3.75 -2.15 31.51
N PHE A 19 4.19 -2.83 32.59
CA PHE A 19 5.39 -2.45 33.31
C PHE A 19 6.71 -2.89 32.66
N ARG A 20 6.71 -3.92 31.84
CA ARG A 20 7.94 -4.44 31.21
C ARG A 20 8.08 -4.07 29.73
N GLU A 21 6.98 -3.98 29.01
CA GLU A 21 6.98 -3.76 27.56
C GLU A 21 6.42 -2.36 27.19
N GLY A 22 5.82 -1.65 28.18
CA GLY A 22 5.32 -0.29 28.02
C GLY A 22 3.89 -0.19 27.51
N GLU A 23 3.37 1.04 27.47
CA GLU A 23 1.98 1.36 27.06
C GLU A 23 1.66 0.87 25.65
N LYS A 24 2.56 1.05 24.70
CA LYS A 24 2.33 0.59 23.34
C LYS A 24 2.07 -0.91 23.27
N ALA A 25 2.88 -1.71 23.96
CA ALA A 25 2.69 -3.17 23.99
C ALA A 25 1.41 -3.56 24.75
N TYR A 26 1.00 -2.76 25.75
CA TYR A 26 -0.25 -2.94 26.47
C TYR A 26 -1.46 -2.70 25.53
N HIS A 27 -1.47 -1.61 24.79
CA HIS A 27 -2.50 -1.32 23.79
C HIS A 27 -2.58 -2.41 22.70
N ASP A 28 -1.42 -2.89 22.24
CA ASP A 28 -1.37 -3.89 21.17
C ASP A 28 -1.78 -5.30 21.61
N LYS A 29 -1.55 -5.68 22.89
CA LYS A 29 -1.69 -7.06 23.36
C LYS A 29 -2.83 -7.29 24.35
N ILE A 30 -3.26 -6.24 25.06
CA ILE A 30 -4.17 -6.36 26.19
C ILE A 30 -5.49 -5.62 25.99
N GLU A 31 -5.43 -4.41 25.43
CA GLU A 31 -6.67 -3.66 25.21
C GLU A 31 -7.56 -4.36 24.19
N PRO A 32 -8.87 -4.43 24.48
CA PRO A 32 -9.83 -4.96 23.53
C PRO A 32 -9.79 -4.09 22.27
N TYR A 33 -9.43 -4.70 21.16
CA TYR A 33 -9.59 -4.05 19.86
C TYR A 33 -11.02 -4.27 19.37
N ILE A 34 -11.60 -3.22 18.82
CA ILE A 34 -12.90 -3.33 18.16
C ILE A 34 -12.70 -4.15 16.90
N GLU A 35 -13.14 -5.40 16.92
CA GLU A 35 -13.30 -6.18 15.69
C GLU A 35 -14.27 -5.45 14.77
N ARG A 36 -13.79 -5.14 13.58
CA ARG A 36 -14.65 -4.47 12.61
C ARG A 36 -15.46 -5.51 11.89
N ASP A 37 -16.75 -5.29 11.93
CA ASP A 37 -17.69 -6.05 11.12
C ASP A 37 -17.52 -5.65 9.65
N ILE A 38 -16.64 -6.39 8.95
CA ILE A 38 -16.45 -6.26 7.50
C ILE A 38 -17.54 -6.99 6.71
N SER A 39 -18.45 -7.71 7.35
CA SER A 39 -19.56 -8.38 6.68
C SER A 39 -20.48 -7.41 5.95
N LYS A 40 -20.60 -6.19 6.48
CA LYS A 40 -21.42 -5.10 5.93
C LYS A 40 -20.76 -4.32 4.81
N LEU A 41 -19.47 -4.55 4.54
CA LEU A 41 -18.77 -3.91 3.42
C LEU A 41 -19.04 -4.68 2.15
N GLU A 42 -19.27 -3.96 1.08
CA GLU A 42 -19.22 -4.47 -0.29
C GLU A 42 -17.84 -4.24 -0.91
N VAL A 43 -17.52 -5.01 -1.93
CA VAL A 43 -16.26 -4.84 -2.69
C VAL A 43 -16.24 -3.46 -3.35
N GLY A 44 -15.17 -2.70 -3.12
CA GLY A 44 -15.01 -1.35 -3.63
C GLY A 44 -15.59 -0.24 -2.74
N ASP A 45 -16.29 -0.56 -1.64
CA ASP A 45 -16.78 0.46 -0.72
C ASP A 45 -15.68 1.25 -0.03
N VAL A 46 -14.64 0.56 0.39
CA VAL A 46 -13.52 1.14 1.15
C VAL A 46 -12.18 0.73 0.56
N LEU A 47 -11.42 1.70 0.11
CA LEU A 47 -10.03 1.48 -0.31
C LEU A 47 -9.07 1.94 0.78
N ILE A 48 -8.00 1.16 0.97
CA ILE A 48 -6.88 1.53 1.83
C ILE A 48 -5.73 1.93 0.92
N ALA A 49 -5.18 3.13 1.13
CA ALA A 49 -4.07 3.65 0.34
C ALA A 49 -2.81 3.81 1.18
N ASP A 50 -1.69 3.34 0.65
CA ASP A 50 -0.38 3.50 1.27
C ASP A 50 0.73 3.46 0.21
N GLY A 51 1.93 3.93 0.60
CA GLY A 51 3.13 3.94 -0.21
C GLY A 51 4.18 2.96 0.30
N HIS A 52 4.66 2.08 -0.56
CA HIS A 52 5.71 1.11 -0.27
C HIS A 52 6.98 1.42 -1.07
N VAL A 53 8.10 1.65 -0.39
CA VAL A 53 9.40 1.84 -1.06
C VAL A 53 9.92 0.47 -1.48
N LEU A 54 10.04 0.24 -2.79
CA LEU A 54 10.51 -1.03 -3.35
C LEU A 54 11.91 -1.38 -2.82
N ASN A 55 12.10 -2.62 -2.41
CA ASN A 55 13.36 -3.13 -1.87
C ASN A 55 14.30 -3.67 -2.96
N PHE A 56 14.07 -3.30 -4.18
CA PHE A 56 14.93 -3.56 -5.33
C PHE A 56 15.10 -2.29 -6.16
N LYS A 57 16.11 -2.28 -7.04
CA LYS A 57 16.38 -1.14 -7.92
C LYS A 57 15.67 -1.34 -9.26
N ILE A 58 15.21 -0.24 -9.81
CA ILE A 58 14.71 -0.12 -11.18
C ILE A 58 15.46 0.97 -11.92
N ILE A 59 15.44 0.95 -13.24
CA ILE A 59 16.02 2.02 -14.05
C ILE A 59 15.08 3.24 -13.99
N ASN A 60 15.61 4.34 -13.47
CA ASN A 60 14.90 5.61 -13.46
C ASN A 60 14.74 6.13 -14.90
N PRO A 61 13.52 6.33 -15.41
CA PRO A 61 13.28 6.72 -16.80
C PRO A 61 13.81 8.13 -17.14
N PHE A 62 14.01 8.98 -16.13
CA PHE A 62 14.48 10.35 -16.34
C PHE A 62 16.02 10.48 -16.32
N THR A 63 16.69 9.63 -15.54
CA THR A 63 18.15 9.72 -15.34
C THR A 63 18.93 8.56 -15.94
N GLY A 64 18.25 7.47 -16.34
CA GLY A 64 18.87 6.22 -16.78
C GLY A 64 19.64 5.47 -15.68
N LYS A 65 19.59 5.93 -14.44
CA LYS A 65 20.37 5.34 -13.33
C LYS A 65 19.52 4.39 -12.47
N PRO A 66 20.11 3.32 -11.90
CA PRO A 66 19.46 2.46 -10.95
C PRO A 66 19.03 3.23 -9.70
N THR A 67 17.73 3.19 -9.38
CA THR A 67 17.15 3.90 -8.24
C THR A 67 16.08 3.03 -7.56
N ARG A 68 15.81 3.27 -6.28
CA ARG A 68 14.60 2.75 -5.61
C ARG A 68 13.43 3.64 -5.98
N ALA A 69 12.31 3.01 -6.24
CA ALA A 69 11.05 3.71 -6.47
C ALA A 69 10.07 3.43 -5.33
N THR A 70 8.99 4.19 -5.29
CA THR A 70 7.86 3.96 -4.38
C THR A 70 6.68 3.46 -5.20
N LEU A 71 6.07 2.36 -4.76
CA LEU A 71 4.79 1.88 -5.23
C LEU A 71 3.71 2.50 -4.35
N VAL A 72 2.80 3.26 -4.92
CA VAL A 72 1.57 3.69 -4.24
C VAL A 72 0.46 2.76 -4.64
N GLY A 73 -0.21 2.17 -3.65
CA GLY A 73 -1.26 1.19 -3.88
C GLY A 73 -2.59 1.58 -3.24
N PHE A 74 -3.67 1.20 -3.92
CA PHE A 74 -5.04 1.22 -3.39
C PHE A 74 -5.53 -0.22 -3.29
N LEU A 75 -5.74 -0.68 -2.07
CA LEU A 75 -6.19 -2.03 -1.74
C LEU A 75 -7.65 -1.99 -1.34
N ASP A 76 -8.48 -2.83 -1.95
CA ASP A 76 -9.86 -2.99 -1.51
C ASP A 76 -9.92 -3.76 -0.19
N TRP A 77 -10.61 -3.19 0.79
CA TRP A 77 -10.65 -3.77 2.14
C TRP A 77 -11.40 -5.11 2.19
N LYS A 78 -12.46 -5.25 1.40
CA LYS A 78 -13.30 -6.46 1.43
C LYS A 78 -12.61 -7.65 0.78
N SER A 79 -12.12 -7.48 -0.45
CA SER A 79 -11.45 -8.54 -1.20
C SER A 79 -9.97 -8.72 -0.82
N THR A 80 -9.34 -7.69 -0.21
CA THR A 80 -7.88 -7.59 0.00
C THR A 80 -7.05 -7.54 -1.29
N ALA A 81 -7.69 -7.31 -2.43
CA ALA A 81 -7.01 -7.13 -3.72
C ALA A 81 -6.38 -5.74 -3.84
N LEU A 82 -5.19 -5.66 -4.41
CA LEU A 82 -4.62 -4.39 -4.88
C LEU A 82 -5.32 -4.02 -6.19
N VAL A 83 -6.23 -3.06 -6.13
CA VAL A 83 -7.10 -2.70 -7.26
C VAL A 83 -6.57 -1.58 -8.12
N GLY A 84 -5.59 -0.84 -7.63
CA GLY A 84 -4.90 0.18 -8.41
C GLY A 84 -3.55 0.52 -7.79
N TYR A 85 -2.56 0.75 -8.62
CA TYR A 85 -1.24 1.16 -8.16
C TYR A 85 -0.52 2.01 -9.21
N GLU A 86 0.53 2.70 -8.76
CA GLU A 86 1.45 3.46 -9.61
C GLU A 86 2.86 3.38 -9.04
N ILE A 87 3.87 3.40 -9.91
CA ILE A 87 5.28 3.43 -9.51
C ILE A 87 5.82 4.83 -9.72
N MET A 88 6.35 5.44 -8.66
CA MET A 88 6.90 6.78 -8.71
C MET A 88 8.35 6.82 -8.24
N MET A 89 9.16 7.68 -8.88
CA MET A 89 10.55 7.92 -8.46
C MET A 89 10.65 8.84 -7.25
N THR A 90 9.71 9.76 -7.13
CA THR A 90 9.54 10.69 -6.00
C THR A 90 8.07 10.78 -5.67
N GLU A 91 7.75 10.81 -4.38
CA GLU A 91 6.37 10.92 -3.92
C GLU A 91 5.75 12.23 -4.42
N ASN A 92 4.71 12.12 -5.25
CA ASN A 92 3.96 13.25 -5.76
C ASN A 92 2.46 12.94 -5.86
N THR A 93 1.65 14.00 -5.84
CA THR A 93 0.20 13.91 -5.83
C THR A 93 -0.38 13.38 -7.15
N GLN A 94 0.31 13.58 -8.26
CA GLN A 94 -0.17 13.10 -9.57
C GLN A 94 -0.11 11.58 -9.67
N CYS A 95 0.95 10.94 -9.15
CA CYS A 95 1.05 9.49 -9.12
C CYS A 95 -0.01 8.86 -8.21
N ILE A 96 -0.32 9.49 -7.06
CA ILE A 96 -1.41 9.03 -6.19
C ILE A 96 -2.76 9.15 -6.92
N ALA A 97 -2.99 10.25 -7.65
CA ALA A 97 -4.20 10.43 -8.46
C ALA A 97 -4.30 9.41 -9.59
N SER A 98 -3.17 9.08 -10.25
CA SER A 98 -3.11 8.02 -11.27
C SER A 98 -3.44 6.65 -10.68
N ALA A 99 -2.88 6.30 -9.53
CA ALA A 99 -3.18 5.06 -8.83
C ALA A 99 -4.66 4.96 -8.43
N LEU A 100 -5.25 6.03 -7.90
CA LEU A 100 -6.69 6.10 -7.59
C LEU A 100 -7.54 5.94 -8.86
N ARG A 101 -7.18 6.63 -9.95
CA ARG A 101 -7.86 6.50 -11.23
C ARG A 101 -7.84 5.06 -11.74
N ASN A 102 -6.69 4.40 -11.68
CA ASN A 102 -6.55 3.00 -12.07
C ASN A 102 -7.43 2.11 -11.18
N ALA A 103 -7.48 2.35 -9.88
CA ALA A 103 -8.36 1.62 -8.95
C ALA A 103 -9.84 1.76 -9.33
N ILE A 104 -10.30 2.97 -9.60
CA ILE A 104 -11.69 3.24 -9.99
C ILE A 104 -12.03 2.56 -11.32
N LEU A 105 -11.13 2.61 -12.31
CA LEU A 105 -11.34 1.97 -13.61
C LEU A 105 -11.37 0.45 -13.52
N ASN A 106 -10.50 -0.14 -12.70
CA ASN A 106 -10.45 -1.59 -12.48
C ASN A 106 -11.68 -2.10 -11.73
N LEU A 107 -12.13 -1.36 -10.72
CA LEU A 107 -13.36 -1.66 -9.98
C LEU A 107 -14.61 -1.38 -10.82
N GLY A 108 -14.61 -0.35 -11.66
CA GLY A 108 -15.78 0.14 -12.39
C GLY A 108 -16.72 0.97 -11.53
N ILE A 109 -16.37 1.28 -10.28
CA ILE A 109 -17.14 2.12 -9.34
C ILE A 109 -16.25 3.11 -8.62
N ILE A 110 -16.85 4.21 -8.14
CA ILE A 110 -16.17 5.16 -7.24
C ILE A 110 -16.31 4.66 -5.81
N PRO A 111 -15.21 4.51 -5.05
CA PRO A 111 -15.26 4.07 -3.66
C PRO A 111 -15.99 5.10 -2.78
N LYS A 112 -16.70 4.63 -1.76
CA LYS A 112 -17.37 5.51 -0.78
C LYS A 112 -16.36 6.17 0.17
N VAL A 113 -15.30 5.42 0.52
CA VAL A 113 -14.30 5.84 1.49
C VAL A 113 -12.90 5.47 1.00
N VAL A 114 -11.96 6.40 1.14
CA VAL A 114 -10.51 6.13 1.05
C VAL A 114 -9.89 6.32 2.42
N TYR A 115 -9.29 5.25 2.91
CA TYR A 115 -8.55 5.21 4.16
C TYR A 115 -7.05 5.28 3.86
N GLN A 116 -6.35 6.27 4.42
CA GLN A 116 -4.96 6.56 4.05
C GLN A 116 -4.11 6.94 5.25
N ASP A 117 -2.79 6.77 5.12
CA ASP A 117 -1.86 7.25 6.13
C ASP A 117 -1.73 8.78 6.10
N ASN A 118 -1.13 9.32 7.17
CA ASN A 118 -0.89 10.75 7.37
C ASN A 118 0.26 11.32 6.49
N GLY A 119 0.66 10.66 5.41
CA GLY A 119 1.70 11.11 4.49
C GLY A 119 1.40 12.49 3.89
N LYS A 120 2.43 13.32 3.70
CA LYS A 120 2.27 14.70 3.20
C LYS A 120 1.60 14.77 1.83
N ALA A 121 1.90 13.82 0.93
CA ALA A 121 1.32 13.79 -0.41
C ALA A 121 -0.18 13.46 -0.39
N PHE A 122 -0.61 12.55 0.50
CA PHE A 122 -2.03 12.24 0.71
C PHE A 122 -2.81 13.39 1.36
N LYS A 123 -2.14 14.21 2.18
CA LYS A 123 -2.73 15.41 2.82
C LYS A 123 -2.73 16.64 1.94
N SER A 124 -2.26 16.55 0.72
CA SER A 124 -2.18 17.71 -0.16
C SER A 124 -3.58 18.31 -0.44
N LYS A 125 -3.63 19.60 -0.65
CA LYS A 125 -4.87 20.32 -1.05
C LYS A 125 -5.51 19.74 -2.32
N TYR A 126 -4.73 19.05 -3.14
CA TYR A 126 -5.21 18.40 -4.36
C TYR A 126 -6.21 17.25 -4.09
N PHE A 127 -6.06 16.55 -2.96
CA PHE A 127 -6.96 15.46 -2.56
C PHE A 127 -8.04 15.89 -1.59
N GLN A 128 -7.73 16.83 -0.70
CA GLN A 128 -8.63 17.23 0.38
C GLN A 128 -9.61 18.33 -0.06
N ASN A 129 -10.69 18.47 0.68
CA ASN A 129 -11.54 19.65 0.58
C ASN A 129 -10.75 20.86 1.03
N VAL A 130 -10.66 21.87 0.18
CA VAL A 130 -10.21 23.19 0.59
C VAL A 130 -11.47 23.97 0.99
N ASP A 131 -11.44 24.63 2.14
CA ASP A 131 -12.52 25.53 2.56
C ASP A 131 -12.90 26.48 1.44
N PHE A 132 -14.18 26.66 1.23
CA PHE A 132 -14.81 27.35 0.10
C PHE A 132 -14.37 28.81 -0.04
N ASP A 133 -13.84 29.42 1.01
CA ASP A 133 -13.64 30.87 1.10
C ASP A 133 -12.36 31.39 0.44
N GLU A 134 -11.34 30.53 0.18
CA GLU A 134 -10.06 31.04 -0.33
C GLU A 134 -9.68 30.68 -1.77
N ALA A 135 -10.24 29.66 -2.41
CA ALA A 135 -9.75 29.21 -3.72
C ALA A 135 -10.77 28.61 -4.71
N GLY A 136 -12.01 28.38 -4.36
CA GLY A 136 -13.04 27.87 -5.30
C GLY A 136 -12.81 26.47 -5.87
N PHE A 137 -11.90 25.64 -5.30
CA PHE A 137 -11.53 24.34 -5.84
C PHE A 137 -11.78 23.21 -4.83
N ASN A 138 -12.69 22.33 -5.18
CA ASN A 138 -12.85 21.08 -4.47
C ASN A 138 -11.72 20.11 -4.82
N GLY A 139 -11.10 19.51 -3.82
CA GLY A 139 -10.12 18.44 -4.03
C GLY A 139 -10.72 17.24 -4.78
N ILE A 140 -9.88 16.35 -5.32
CA ILE A 140 -10.33 15.17 -6.08
C ILE A 140 -11.36 14.35 -5.33
N TYR A 141 -11.14 14.09 -4.04
CA TYR A 141 -12.08 13.31 -3.24
C TYR A 141 -13.46 13.95 -3.15
N ALA A 142 -13.53 15.27 -2.99
CA ALA A 142 -14.81 15.97 -2.96
C ALA A 142 -15.54 15.91 -4.31
N LYS A 143 -14.79 16.12 -5.42
CA LYS A 143 -15.35 16.03 -6.78
C LYS A 143 -15.94 14.63 -7.07
N LEU A 144 -15.29 13.60 -6.54
CA LEU A 144 -15.73 12.20 -6.71
C LEU A 144 -16.73 11.74 -5.63
N GLY A 145 -17.06 12.57 -4.65
CA GLY A 145 -17.92 12.20 -3.52
C GLY A 145 -17.29 11.19 -2.56
N ILE A 146 -15.97 11.09 -2.54
CA ILE A 146 -15.22 10.14 -1.71
C ILE A 146 -14.95 10.76 -0.33
N LYS A 147 -15.30 10.03 0.73
CA LYS A 147 -14.93 10.40 2.10
C LYS A 147 -13.49 9.96 2.39
N SER A 148 -12.59 10.90 2.65
CA SER A 148 -11.23 10.58 3.12
C SER A 148 -11.19 10.40 4.63
N VAL A 149 -10.47 9.36 5.08
CA VAL A 149 -10.23 9.05 6.48
C VAL A 149 -8.76 8.84 6.71
N PHE A 150 -8.15 9.63 7.58
CA PHE A 150 -6.74 9.46 7.96
C PHE A 150 -6.58 8.48 9.11
N ALA A 151 -5.56 7.64 8.99
CA ALA A 151 -5.16 6.75 10.07
C ALA A 151 -4.75 7.56 11.30
N LYS A 152 -5.33 7.26 12.46
CA LYS A 152 -4.77 7.75 13.72
C LYS A 152 -3.47 6.98 13.99
N PRO A 153 -2.42 7.65 14.51
CA PRO A 153 -1.21 6.97 14.94
C PRO A 153 -1.57 5.76 15.84
N TYR A 154 -0.87 4.64 15.65
CA TYR A 154 -1.06 3.38 16.40
C TYR A 154 -2.41 2.67 16.18
N ASN A 155 -3.13 2.93 15.09
CA ASN A 155 -4.40 2.28 14.84
C ASN A 155 -4.23 1.05 13.93
N ALA A 156 -4.76 -0.10 14.35
CA ALA A 156 -4.70 -1.41 13.66
C ALA A 156 -5.29 -1.44 12.21
N ARG A 157 -5.72 -0.29 11.70
CA ARG A 157 -6.37 -0.19 10.36
C ARG A 157 -5.39 -0.30 9.20
N ALA A 158 -4.16 0.15 9.39
CA ALA A 158 -3.10 0.04 8.39
C ALA A 158 -2.62 -1.41 8.18
N LYS A 159 -2.89 -2.31 9.14
CA LYS A 159 -2.36 -3.68 9.13
C LYS A 159 -2.75 -4.51 7.91
N VAL A 160 -3.86 -4.20 7.23
CA VAL A 160 -4.28 -4.99 6.05
C VAL A 160 -3.35 -4.71 4.88
N ILE A 161 -3.08 -3.44 4.56
CA ILE A 161 -2.17 -3.08 3.47
C ILE A 161 -0.70 -3.33 3.84
N GLU A 162 -0.32 -3.14 5.11
CA GLU A 162 1.01 -3.52 5.61
C GLU A 162 1.25 -5.02 5.42
N ARG A 163 0.26 -5.86 5.71
CA ARG A 163 0.34 -7.30 5.49
C ARG A 163 0.49 -7.64 4.02
N PHE A 164 -0.28 -6.99 3.15
CA PHE A 164 -0.14 -7.14 1.71
C PHE A 164 1.30 -6.80 1.25
N PHE A 165 1.87 -5.69 1.71
CA PHE A 165 3.24 -5.32 1.36
C PHE A 165 4.29 -6.27 1.94
N LEU A 166 4.05 -6.89 3.10
CA LEU A 166 4.92 -7.95 3.61
C LEU A 166 4.89 -9.19 2.70
N GLU A 167 3.72 -9.63 2.26
CA GLU A 167 3.60 -10.75 1.32
C GLU A 167 4.23 -10.40 -0.03
N PHE A 168 4.01 -9.20 -0.54
CA PHE A 168 4.64 -8.67 -1.76
C PHE A 168 6.17 -8.70 -1.65
N GLN A 169 6.73 -8.27 -0.52
CA GLN A 169 8.15 -8.31 -0.28
C GLN A 169 8.70 -9.74 -0.26
N GLU A 170 8.05 -10.64 0.47
CA GLU A 170 8.53 -12.02 0.63
C GLU A 170 8.44 -12.83 -0.66
N GLU A 171 7.36 -12.68 -1.40
CA GLU A 171 7.06 -13.52 -2.56
C GLU A 171 7.53 -12.91 -3.89
N PHE A 172 7.60 -11.61 -4.01
CA PHE A 172 7.94 -10.91 -5.23
C PHE A 172 9.28 -10.19 -5.17
N GLU A 173 9.46 -9.24 -4.23
CA GLU A 173 10.65 -8.39 -4.24
C GLU A 173 11.94 -9.17 -4.05
N LYS A 174 11.93 -10.21 -3.19
CA LYS A 174 13.11 -11.07 -2.94
C LYS A 174 13.53 -11.89 -4.18
N MET A 175 12.65 -12.11 -5.13
CA MET A 175 12.99 -12.79 -6.39
C MET A 175 13.66 -11.86 -7.41
N MET A 176 13.56 -10.54 -7.22
CA MET A 176 14.11 -9.58 -8.17
C MET A 176 15.64 -9.61 -8.18
N THR A 177 16.23 -9.65 -9.37
CA THR A 177 17.69 -9.68 -9.57
C THR A 177 18.41 -8.47 -8.96
N SER A 178 17.70 -7.35 -8.86
CA SER A 178 18.18 -6.08 -8.30
C SER A 178 17.74 -5.84 -6.84
N TYR A 179 17.30 -6.90 -6.13
CA TYR A 179 16.90 -6.83 -4.73
C TYR A 179 18.06 -6.37 -3.84
N ILE A 180 17.81 -5.47 -2.90
CA ILE A 180 18.83 -4.88 -2.03
C ILE A 180 18.58 -5.08 -0.54
N GLY A 181 17.39 -5.57 -0.17
CA GLY A 181 16.96 -5.75 1.22
C GLY A 181 16.37 -4.50 1.87
N THR A 182 15.65 -4.71 2.96
CA THR A 182 15.01 -3.65 3.77
C THR A 182 15.98 -3.04 4.77
N SER A 183 16.93 -3.82 5.27
CA SER A 183 17.88 -3.45 6.31
C SER A 183 19.27 -4.03 6.01
N ILE A 184 20.24 -3.69 6.86
CA ILE A 184 21.60 -4.26 6.78
C ILE A 184 21.57 -5.77 7.03
N GLU A 185 20.70 -6.25 7.90
CA GLU A 185 20.55 -7.66 8.26
C GLU A 185 19.91 -8.47 7.11
N ASP A 186 18.91 -7.91 6.46
CA ASP A 186 18.18 -8.52 5.33
C ASP A 186 18.92 -8.35 3.99
N LYS A 187 20.10 -7.75 4.00
CA LYS A 187 20.89 -7.53 2.80
C LYS A 187 21.31 -8.84 2.15
N PRO A 188 21.02 -9.05 0.85
CA PRO A 188 21.39 -10.29 0.17
C PRO A 188 22.89 -10.53 0.14
N ALA A 189 23.30 -11.79 0.09
CA ALA A 189 24.69 -12.21 0.21
C ALA A 189 25.64 -11.47 -0.75
N TRP A 190 25.26 -11.29 -2.02
CA TRP A 190 26.11 -10.61 -3.02
C TRP A 190 26.37 -9.12 -2.74
N LEU A 191 25.60 -8.51 -1.83
CA LEU A 191 25.82 -7.14 -1.40
C LEU A 191 26.58 -7.03 -0.07
N LYS A 192 26.83 -8.16 0.63
CA LYS A 192 27.58 -8.16 1.89
C LYS A 192 29.07 -7.95 1.63
N ARG A 193 29.72 -7.26 2.58
CA ARG A 193 31.17 -7.04 2.53
C ARG A 193 31.89 -8.38 2.70
N GLY A 194 32.88 -8.67 1.86
CA GLY A 194 33.64 -9.93 1.91
C GLY A 194 33.09 -11.07 1.05
N GLU A 195 31.82 -11.00 0.62
CA GLU A 195 31.16 -12.07 -0.16
C GLU A 195 31.45 -11.99 -1.66
N LYS A 196 32.74 -12.11 -2.02
CA LYS A 196 33.19 -11.98 -3.44
C LYS A 196 32.58 -13.07 -4.33
N LEU A 197 32.57 -14.31 -3.87
CA LEU A 197 32.03 -15.43 -4.65
C LEU A 197 30.55 -15.22 -5.00
N HIS A 198 29.73 -14.86 -4.03
CA HIS A 198 28.30 -14.59 -4.24
C HIS A 198 28.09 -13.45 -5.22
N ARG A 199 28.89 -12.41 -5.13
CA ARG A 199 28.85 -11.26 -6.04
C ARG A 199 29.20 -11.65 -7.47
N ASP A 200 30.27 -12.41 -7.66
CA ASP A 200 30.71 -12.86 -8.99
C ASP A 200 29.69 -13.82 -9.61
N MET A 201 29.14 -14.75 -8.81
CA MET A 201 28.07 -15.64 -9.25
C MET A 201 26.80 -14.88 -9.64
N HIS A 202 26.33 -13.98 -8.77
CA HIS A 202 25.16 -13.14 -9.05
C HIS A 202 25.34 -12.36 -10.36
N LYS A 203 26.50 -11.71 -10.54
CA LYS A 203 26.81 -10.97 -11.75
C LYS A 203 26.81 -11.85 -13.01
N LYS A 204 27.35 -13.06 -12.92
CA LYS A 204 27.33 -14.03 -14.04
C LYS A 204 25.92 -14.48 -14.39
N LEU A 205 25.10 -14.79 -13.38
CA LEU A 205 23.75 -15.33 -13.57
C LEU A 205 22.78 -14.25 -14.07
N THR A 206 22.83 -13.06 -13.49
CA THR A 206 21.85 -11.98 -13.78
C THR A 206 22.33 -11.00 -14.85
N LYS A 207 23.62 -11.06 -15.25
CA LYS A 207 24.25 -10.06 -16.14
C LYS A 207 24.04 -8.61 -15.64
N ASN A 208 23.88 -8.44 -14.32
CA ASN A 208 23.51 -7.16 -13.68
C ASN A 208 22.19 -6.57 -14.22
N TYR A 209 21.26 -7.41 -14.62
CA TYR A 209 19.96 -6.96 -15.11
C TYR A 209 19.20 -6.17 -14.01
N ILE A 210 18.74 -4.99 -14.39
CA ILE A 210 17.92 -4.11 -13.57
C ILE A 210 16.69 -3.76 -14.42
N PRO A 211 15.47 -4.05 -13.96
CA PRO A 211 14.28 -3.82 -14.76
C PRO A 211 13.98 -2.32 -14.95
N THR A 212 13.35 -2.01 -16.05
CA THR A 212 12.70 -0.70 -16.28
C THR A 212 11.38 -0.61 -15.52
N VAL A 213 10.77 0.57 -15.49
CA VAL A 213 9.44 0.77 -14.90
C VAL A 213 8.38 -0.11 -15.58
N GLN A 214 8.39 -0.16 -16.93
CA GLN A 214 7.41 -0.96 -17.68
C GLN A 214 7.56 -2.47 -17.44
N GLU A 215 8.80 -2.96 -17.37
CA GLU A 215 9.06 -4.36 -17.04
C GLU A 215 8.63 -4.67 -15.60
N THR A 216 8.90 -3.74 -14.67
CA THR A 216 8.47 -3.89 -13.27
C THR A 216 6.96 -3.98 -13.16
N ILE A 217 6.21 -3.13 -13.88
CA ILE A 217 4.75 -3.18 -13.92
C ILE A 217 4.28 -4.57 -14.40
N LYS A 218 4.82 -5.08 -15.51
CA LYS A 218 4.46 -6.42 -16.01
C LYS A 218 4.75 -7.52 -15.01
N PHE A 219 5.86 -7.45 -14.29
CA PHE A 219 6.21 -8.43 -13.27
C PHE A 219 5.26 -8.35 -12.06
N ILE A 220 4.89 -7.14 -11.66
CA ILE A 220 3.90 -6.92 -10.58
C ILE A 220 2.54 -7.46 -11.02
N ASP A 221 2.07 -7.16 -12.23
CA ASP A 221 0.80 -7.65 -12.74
C ASP A 221 0.74 -9.18 -12.75
N CYS A 222 1.80 -9.84 -13.22
CA CYS A 222 1.91 -11.30 -13.18
C CYS A 222 1.86 -11.86 -11.75
N TRP A 223 2.54 -11.21 -10.79
CA TRP A 223 2.47 -11.61 -9.40
C TRP A 223 1.09 -11.36 -8.79
N LEU A 224 0.42 -10.26 -9.14
CA LEU A 224 -0.94 -9.96 -8.69
C LEU A 224 -1.95 -11.00 -9.15
N GLU A 225 -1.83 -11.50 -10.41
CA GLU A 225 -2.67 -12.60 -10.89
C GLU A 225 -2.50 -13.86 -10.01
N PHE A 226 -1.25 -14.22 -9.70
CA PHE A 226 -0.96 -15.32 -8.79
C PHE A 226 -1.48 -15.03 -7.37
N HIS A 227 -1.23 -13.85 -6.82
CA HIS A 227 -1.70 -13.45 -5.48
C HIS A 227 -3.22 -13.51 -5.39
N ASN A 228 -3.93 -13.01 -6.40
CA ASN A 228 -5.39 -12.99 -6.43
C ASN A 228 -6.02 -14.38 -6.57
N SER A 229 -5.25 -15.40 -6.96
CA SER A 229 -5.71 -16.80 -6.96
C SER A 229 -5.72 -17.44 -5.57
N LYS A 230 -5.12 -16.80 -4.56
CA LYS A 230 -5.10 -17.30 -3.18
C LYS A 230 -6.46 -17.13 -2.50
N PRO A 231 -6.75 -17.95 -1.46
CA PRO A 231 -7.94 -17.77 -0.63
C PRO A 231 -7.99 -16.36 -0.02
N CYS A 232 -9.15 -15.71 -0.10
CA CYS A 232 -9.35 -14.39 0.48
C CYS A 232 -9.25 -14.45 2.01
N PRO A 233 -8.43 -13.61 2.67
CA PRO A 233 -8.31 -13.58 4.13
C PRO A 233 -9.64 -13.32 4.87
N ASN A 234 -10.55 -12.59 4.25
CA ASN A 234 -11.83 -12.22 4.82
C ASN A 234 -12.95 -13.24 4.57
N ASP A 235 -12.81 -14.09 3.56
CA ASP A 235 -13.69 -15.23 3.28
C ASP A 235 -12.91 -16.33 2.56
N ARG A 236 -12.43 -17.30 3.32
CA ARG A 236 -11.59 -18.37 2.81
C ARG A 236 -12.29 -19.37 1.89
N SER A 237 -13.60 -19.26 1.74
CA SER A 237 -14.38 -20.07 0.79
C SER A 237 -14.20 -19.61 -0.66
N LYS A 238 -13.67 -18.41 -0.86
CA LYS A 238 -13.43 -17.77 -2.16
C LYS A 238 -11.99 -17.33 -2.30
N THR A 239 -11.53 -17.27 -3.54
CA THR A 239 -10.27 -16.59 -3.86
C THR A 239 -10.44 -15.06 -3.80
N ILE A 240 -9.32 -14.34 -3.70
CA ILE A 240 -9.33 -12.87 -3.78
C ILE A 240 -9.97 -12.41 -5.09
N GLN A 241 -9.69 -13.10 -6.21
CA GLN A 241 -10.26 -12.78 -7.53
C GLN A 241 -11.77 -13.05 -7.60
N GLU A 242 -12.23 -14.16 -7.03
CA GLU A 242 -13.68 -14.45 -6.97
C GLU A 242 -14.41 -13.41 -6.13
N MET A 243 -13.85 -13.03 -4.98
CA MET A 243 -14.38 -11.96 -4.16
C MET A 243 -14.44 -10.63 -4.92
N LEU A 244 -13.38 -10.28 -5.65
CA LEU A 244 -13.32 -9.05 -6.45
C LEU A 244 -14.38 -9.06 -7.58
N ASN A 245 -14.71 -10.22 -8.14
CA ASN A 245 -15.70 -10.35 -9.20
C ASN A 245 -17.16 -10.19 -8.71
N GLU A 246 -17.41 -10.18 -7.41
CA GLU A 246 -18.75 -9.92 -6.85
C GLU A 246 -19.22 -8.48 -7.07
N ILE A 247 -18.31 -7.60 -7.44
CA ILE A 247 -18.65 -6.21 -7.71
C ILE A 247 -19.59 -6.10 -8.91
N SER A 248 -20.70 -5.41 -8.72
CA SER A 248 -21.59 -5.02 -9.83
C SER A 248 -20.91 -3.89 -10.61
N LYS A 249 -20.27 -4.21 -11.72
CA LYS A 249 -19.52 -3.24 -12.55
C LYS A 249 -20.48 -2.33 -13.30
N ASN A 250 -20.86 -1.23 -12.69
CA ASN A 250 -21.36 -0.08 -13.43
C ASN A 250 -20.15 0.59 -14.11
N LYS A 251 -20.02 0.42 -15.42
CA LYS A 251 -18.89 1.00 -16.16
C LYS A 251 -18.90 2.52 -16.04
N ILE A 252 -17.96 3.05 -15.26
CA ILE A 252 -17.70 4.49 -15.21
C ILE A 252 -17.15 4.92 -16.56
N ASP A 253 -17.74 5.96 -17.13
CA ASP A 253 -17.19 6.60 -18.34
C ASP A 253 -15.80 7.17 -18.04
N LYS A 254 -14.81 6.68 -18.78
CA LYS A 254 -13.41 7.09 -18.66
C LYS A 254 -13.20 8.58 -18.90
N ASN A 255 -13.98 9.21 -19.77
CA ASN A 255 -13.88 10.63 -20.06
C ASN A 255 -14.40 11.45 -18.89
N ILE A 256 -15.56 11.09 -18.34
CA ILE A 256 -16.12 11.72 -17.14
C ILE A 256 -15.16 11.62 -15.97
N LEU A 257 -14.55 10.44 -15.75
CA LEU A 257 -13.56 10.27 -14.69
C LEU A 257 -12.33 11.14 -14.92
N ASN A 258 -11.82 11.24 -16.15
CA ASN A 258 -10.70 12.10 -16.47
C ASN A 258 -11.03 13.57 -16.18
N ASP A 259 -12.20 14.05 -16.58
CA ASP A 259 -12.63 15.44 -16.36
C ASP A 259 -12.76 15.76 -14.86
N LEU A 260 -13.33 14.84 -14.08
CA LEU A 260 -13.45 14.99 -12.63
C LEU A 260 -12.09 15.01 -11.92
N MET A 261 -11.11 14.29 -12.45
CA MET A 261 -9.75 14.19 -11.86
C MET A 261 -8.77 15.22 -12.40
N MET A 262 -9.14 16.01 -13.41
CA MET A 262 -8.29 17.09 -13.92
C MET A 262 -8.04 18.15 -12.84
N LYS A 263 -6.78 18.58 -12.76
CA LYS A 263 -6.39 19.71 -11.93
C LYS A 263 -6.95 21.00 -12.54
N THR A 264 -7.82 21.67 -11.82
CA THR A 264 -8.29 23.01 -12.21
C THR A 264 -7.31 24.06 -11.69
N GLU A 265 -6.78 24.91 -12.59
CA GLU A 265 -5.96 26.06 -12.22
C GLU A 265 -6.79 27.34 -12.43
N ALA A 266 -6.87 28.17 -11.37
CA ALA A 266 -7.41 29.51 -11.53
C ALA A 266 -6.41 30.33 -12.33
N ARG A 267 -6.86 30.89 -13.49
CA ARG A 267 -6.09 31.89 -14.22
C ARG A 267 -6.75 33.23 -13.97
N THR A 268 -6.02 34.19 -13.42
CA THR A 268 -6.42 35.58 -13.40
C THR A 268 -6.26 36.08 -14.84
N ILE A 269 -7.38 36.45 -15.47
CA ILE A 269 -7.35 37.14 -16.78
C ILE A 269 -7.10 38.60 -16.44
N ASN A 270 -5.90 39.09 -16.75
CA ASN A 270 -5.58 40.54 -16.68
C ASN A 270 -6.13 41.24 -17.89
#